data_ae94082a91695330f3409ec2bfa81279
#
_entry.id   ae94082a91695330f3409ec2bfa81279
#
_cell.length_a   1.000
_cell.length_b   1.000
_cell.length_c   1.000
_cell.angle_alpha   90.00
_cell.angle_beta   90.00
_cell.angle_gamma   90.00
#
_symmetry.space_group_name_H-M   'P 1'
#
loop_
_entity.id
_entity.type
_entity.pdbx_description
1 polymer ?
#
loop_
_entity_poly.entity_id
_entity_poly.type
_entity_poly.pdbx_seq_one_letter_code
_entity_poly.pdbx_strand_id
1 'polypeptide(L)' 'MSTIQRLALILTIIGAINWGLIGFFQFDLVASLFGGQDSALSRIIYGLVGIAGLINLGLLFKPNRDYVNEPEVQR' A
#
# COMPACT_ATOMS: atom_id res chain seq x y z
N MET A 1 -7.69 -8.42 -10.55
CA MET A 1 -7.17 -7.22 -9.87
C MET A 1 -6.70 -6.23 -10.93
N SER A 2 -7.16 -5.02 -10.84
CA SER A 2 -6.78 -3.99 -11.81
C SER A 2 -5.34 -3.56 -11.60
N THR A 3 -4.79 -2.84 -12.57
CA THR A 3 -3.45 -2.30 -12.45
C THR A 3 -3.34 -1.34 -11.28
N ILE A 4 -4.35 -0.49 -11.10
CA ILE A 4 -4.34 0.45 -9.98
C ILE A 4 -4.41 -0.28 -8.65
N GLN A 5 -5.23 -1.30 -8.55
CA GLN A 5 -5.31 -2.11 -7.33
C GLN A 5 -3.98 -2.79 -7.03
N ARG A 6 -3.32 -3.28 -8.06
CA ARG A 6 -2.03 -3.95 -7.89
C ARG A 6 -0.96 -2.96 -7.43
N LEU A 7 -0.94 -1.78 -8.03
CA LEU A 7 0.01 -0.75 -7.62
C LEU A 7 -0.25 -0.31 -6.18
N ALA A 8 -1.51 -0.13 -5.82
CA ALA A 8 -1.87 0.24 -4.46
C ALA A 8 -1.42 -0.83 -3.46
N LEU A 9 -1.59 -2.08 -3.83
CA LEU A 9 -1.18 -3.18 -2.96
C LEU A 9 0.34 -3.21 -2.78
N ILE A 10 1.08 -3.02 -3.87
CA ILE A 10 2.54 -2.97 -3.80
C ILE A 10 2.99 -1.85 -2.87
N LEU A 11 2.42 -0.65 -3.01
CA LEU A 11 2.78 0.47 -2.16
C LEU A 11 2.42 0.20 -0.71
N THR A 12 1.29 -0.42 -0.47
CA THR A 12 0.87 -0.76 0.88
C THR A 12 1.84 -1.76 1.52
N ILE A 13 2.29 -2.74 0.75
CA ILE A 13 3.25 -3.73 1.23
C ILE A 13 4.56 -3.05 1.59
N ILE A 14 5.04 -2.15 0.73
CA ILE A 14 6.27 -1.40 1.00
C ILE A 14 6.12 -0.63 2.31
N GLY A 15 5.00 0.06 2.47
CA GLY A 15 4.74 0.83 3.69
C GLY A 15 4.65 -0.04 4.92
N ALA A 16 3.99 -1.20 4.80
CA ALA A 16 3.85 -2.11 5.94
C ALA A 16 5.21 -2.66 6.36
N ILE A 17 6.05 -3.04 5.40
CA ILE A 17 7.39 -3.51 5.70
C ILE A 17 8.19 -2.40 6.36
N ASN A 18 8.09 -1.18 5.84
CA ASN A 18 8.81 -0.04 6.40
C ASN A 18 8.39 0.23 7.85
N TRP A 19 7.08 0.18 8.12
CA TRP A 19 6.59 0.34 9.48
C TRP A 19 7.05 -0.78 10.40
N GLY A 20 7.12 -2.00 9.89
CA GLY A 20 7.65 -3.10 10.66
C GLY A 20 9.12 -2.87 11.05
N LEU A 21 9.90 -2.38 10.09
CA LEU A 21 11.30 -2.07 10.36
C LEU A 21 11.45 -0.96 11.40
N ILE A 22 10.59 0.05 11.32
CA ILE A 22 10.60 1.13 12.31
C ILE A 22 10.25 0.57 13.68
N GLY A 23 9.22 -0.26 13.76
CA GLY A 23 8.76 -0.78 15.04
C GLY A 23 9.74 -1.72 15.70
N PHE A 24 10.42 -2.57 14.91
CA PHE A 24 11.32 -3.55 15.49
C PHE A 24 12.76 -3.06 15.60
N PHE A 25 13.18 -2.22 14.68
CA PHE A 25 14.59 -1.84 14.58
C PHE A 25 14.82 -0.33 14.57
N GLN A 26 13.77 0.46 14.69
CA GLN A 26 13.85 1.91 14.61
C GLN A 26 14.50 2.37 13.30
N PHE A 27 14.27 1.63 12.21
CA PHE A 27 14.90 1.89 10.94
C PHE A 27 13.84 2.19 9.89
N ASP A 28 13.85 3.42 9.36
CA ASP A 28 12.95 3.83 8.29
C ASP A 28 13.67 3.64 6.96
N LEU A 29 13.33 2.57 6.26
CA LEU A 29 13.98 2.22 5.01
C LEU A 29 13.77 3.30 3.95
N VAL A 30 12.57 3.83 3.83
CA VAL A 30 12.27 4.87 2.85
C VAL A 30 13.11 6.11 3.14
N ALA A 31 13.14 6.54 4.39
CA ALA A 31 13.94 7.71 4.76
C ALA A 31 15.43 7.46 4.52
N SER A 32 15.87 6.27 4.82
CA SER A 32 17.28 5.91 4.64
C SER A 32 17.70 5.97 3.17
N LEU A 33 16.82 5.54 2.28
CA LEU A 33 17.14 5.53 0.85
C LEU A 33 17.05 6.92 0.21
N PHE A 34 16.21 7.79 0.76
CA PHE A 34 15.90 9.06 0.08
C PHE A 34 16.30 10.30 0.88
N GLY A 35 17.13 10.14 1.89
CA GLY A 35 17.74 11.30 2.53
C GLY A 35 17.02 11.81 3.76
N GLY A 36 16.16 11.02 4.36
CA GLY A 36 15.50 11.40 5.62
C GLY A 36 14.00 11.55 5.44
N GLN A 37 13.29 11.55 6.57
CA GLN A 37 11.82 11.61 6.54
C GLN A 37 11.32 12.93 5.98
N ASP A 38 12.10 13.99 6.09
CA ASP A 38 11.69 15.31 5.61
C ASP A 38 12.06 15.56 4.16
N SER A 39 12.76 14.64 3.52
CA SER A 39 13.13 14.87 2.13
C SER A 39 11.88 14.87 1.25
N ALA A 40 11.94 15.59 0.14
CA ALA A 40 10.81 15.66 -0.77
C ALA A 40 10.46 14.29 -1.32
N LEU A 41 11.45 13.45 -1.64
CA LEU A 41 11.21 12.13 -2.17
C LEU A 41 10.54 11.22 -1.14
N SER A 42 11.02 11.26 0.12
CA SER A 42 10.40 10.46 1.18
C SER A 42 8.96 10.87 1.39
N ARG A 43 8.68 12.16 1.37
CA ARG A 43 7.32 12.65 1.59
C ARG A 43 6.38 12.24 0.45
N ILE A 44 6.89 12.23 -0.78
CA ILE A 44 6.11 11.75 -1.92
C ILE A 44 5.77 10.28 -1.73
N ILE A 45 6.74 9.47 -1.34
CA ILE A 45 6.51 8.05 -1.15
C ILE A 45 5.54 7.81 0.00
N TYR A 46 5.71 8.49 1.12
CA TYR A 46 4.77 8.36 2.24
C TYR A 46 3.36 8.76 1.82
N GLY A 47 3.23 9.83 1.04
CA GLY A 47 1.93 10.25 0.53
C GLY A 47 1.29 9.21 -0.37
N LEU A 48 2.08 8.63 -1.28
CA LEU A 48 1.58 7.57 -2.17
C LEU A 48 1.16 6.34 -1.38
N VAL A 49 1.92 5.97 -0.36
CA VAL A 49 1.56 4.85 0.49
C VAL A 49 0.25 5.14 1.23
N GLY A 50 0.07 6.37 1.69
CA GLY A 50 -1.17 6.77 2.35
C GLY A 50 -2.36 6.66 1.42
N ILE A 51 -2.21 7.12 0.18
CA ILE A 51 -3.27 7.01 -0.82
C ILE A 51 -3.56 5.54 -1.11
N ALA A 52 -2.51 4.73 -1.24
CA ALA A 52 -2.68 3.31 -1.48
C ALA A 52 -3.46 2.65 -0.33
N GLY A 53 -3.19 3.08 0.90
CA GLY A 53 -3.92 2.58 2.04
C GLY A 53 -5.40 2.92 1.96
N LEU A 54 -5.74 4.13 1.52
CA LEU A 54 -7.14 4.53 1.36
C LEU A 54 -7.83 3.68 0.29
N ILE A 55 -7.13 3.40 -0.81
CA ILE A 55 -7.68 2.55 -1.86
C ILE A 55 -7.94 1.15 -1.31
N ASN A 56 -6.99 0.60 -0.58
CA ASN A 56 -7.15 -0.73 -0.03
C ASN A 56 -8.24 -0.77 1.03
N LEU A 57 -8.41 0.31 1.78
CA LEU A 57 -9.50 0.40 2.74
C LEU A 57 -10.84 0.33 2.02
N GLY A 58 -10.96 1.02 0.89
CA GLY A 58 -12.16 0.94 0.08
C GLY A 58 -12.42 -0.46 -0.43
N LEU A 59 -11.37 -1.16 -0.84
CA LEU A 59 -11.50 -2.54 -1.30
C LEU A 59 -11.94 -3.46 -0.18
N LEU A 60 -11.46 -3.21 1.05
CA LEU A 60 -11.84 -4.01 2.19
C LEU A 60 -13.34 -3.98 2.43
N PHE A 61 -13.97 -2.82 2.20
CA PHE A 61 -15.39 -2.66 2.42
C PHE A 61 -16.23 -2.88 1.15
N LYS A 62 -15.61 -3.29 0.06
CA LYS A 62 -16.33 -3.57 -1.16
C LYS A 62 -17.26 -4.76 -0.94
N PRO A 63 -18.51 -4.68 -1.39
CA PRO A 63 -19.42 -5.82 -1.26
C PRO A 63 -18.87 -7.05 -1.95
N ASN A 64 -19.14 -8.20 -1.34
CA ASN A 64 -18.58 -9.44 -1.82
C ASN A 64 -19.47 -10.12 -2.86
N ARG A 65 -20.05 -9.34 -3.74
CA ARG A 65 -20.98 -9.93 -4.70
C ARG A 65 -20.31 -10.47 -5.95
N ASP A 66 -19.02 -10.31 -6.06
CA ASP A 66 -18.31 -10.91 -7.16
C ASP A 66 -18.43 -12.42 -7.13
N TYR A 67 -18.53 -12.99 -5.94
CA TYR A 67 -18.80 -14.41 -5.82
C TYR A 67 -20.10 -14.82 -6.40
N VAL A 68 -21.08 -13.94 -6.30
CA VAL A 68 -22.42 -14.27 -6.75
C VAL A 68 -22.50 -14.18 -8.24
N ASN A 69 -21.87 -13.19 -8.81
CA ASN A 69 -21.98 -12.93 -10.21
C ASN A 69 -21.00 -13.65 -11.08
N GLU A 70 -19.99 -14.28 -10.47
CA GLU A 70 -18.97 -14.81 -11.22
C GLU A 70 -18.83 -16.20 -11.02
N PRO A 71 -19.11 -16.88 -11.72
CA PRO A 71 -18.92 -18.24 -11.49
C PRO A 71 -17.64 -18.64 -12.03
N GLU A 72 -17.14 -18.29 -12.19
CA GLU A 72 -16.38 -18.43 -12.60
C GLU A 72 -15.48 -18.03 -12.57
N VAL A 73 -15.05 -17.99 -12.48
CA VAL A 73 -14.56 -17.41 -12.34
C VAL A 73 -13.80 -16.84 -12.54
N GLN A 74 -13.57 -16.45 -13.01
CA GLN A 74 -13.00 -15.77 -13.36
C GLN A 74 -12.24 -15.43 -12.92
N ARG A 75 -11.90 -15.72 -12.90
CA ARG A 75 -11.42 -15.47 -12.53
C ARG A 75 -10.75 -15.43 -12.56
#